data_3f4c19cad7f0822df26b60c7d6aba53a
#
_entry.id   3f4c19cad7f0822df26b60c7d6aba53a
#
_cell.length_a   1.000
_cell.length_b   1.000
_cell.length_c   1.000
_cell.angle_alpha   90.00
_cell.angle_beta   90.00
_cell.angle_gamma   90.00
#
_symmetry.space_group_name_H-M   'P 1'
#
loop_
_entity.id
_entity.type
_entity.pdbx_description
1 polymer ?
#
loop_
_entity_poly.entity_id
_entity_poly.type
_entity_poly.pdbx_seq_one_letter_code
_entity_poly.pdbx_strand_id
1 'polypeptide(L)'
;GGAFKKLNSAISLIQGKGIDFDFAFWHQGSSNVGMGKNIYMSHLGSVIDYIDERVKINRWLIGIHSRCFGAYDRNIESAQIEIGNMVKLKRYVGANTNLLGDEYRTDGCHLKKSGQDEMAEMWLESIKSALK
;
A
#
# COMPACT_ATOMS: atom_id res chain seq x y z
N GLY A 1 -1.50 -4.21 19.56
CA GLY A 1 -1.24 -2.80 19.76
C GLY A 1 -2.37 -1.91 19.29
N GLY A 2 -2.17 -0.60 19.41
CA GLY A 2 -3.20 0.38 19.08
C GLY A 2 -3.68 0.35 17.64
N ALA A 3 -2.78 0.08 16.68
CA ALA A 3 -3.12 -0.02 15.26
C ALA A 3 -4.08 -1.19 15.00
N PHE A 4 -3.85 -2.33 15.62
CA PHE A 4 -4.70 -3.51 15.48
C PHE A 4 -6.11 -3.27 16.05
N LYS A 5 -6.20 -2.59 17.20
CA LYS A 5 -7.50 -2.20 17.77
C LYS A 5 -8.28 -1.27 16.83
N LYS A 6 -7.61 -0.30 16.23
CA LYS A 6 -8.22 0.63 15.26
C LYS A 6 -8.70 -0.12 14.02
N LEU A 7 -7.91 -1.04 13.50
CA LEU A 7 -8.30 -1.88 12.36
C LEU A 7 -9.56 -2.69 12.69
N ASN A 8 -9.59 -3.37 13.83
CA ASN A 8 -10.76 -4.16 14.24
C ASN A 8 -12.00 -3.31 14.46
N SER A 9 -11.86 -2.11 15.01
CA SER A 9 -12.97 -1.17 15.15
C SER A 9 -13.53 -0.75 13.79
N ALA A 10 -12.66 -0.47 12.82
CA ALA A 10 -13.06 -0.14 11.46
C ALA A 10 -13.77 -1.33 10.78
N ILE A 11 -13.20 -2.53 10.91
CA ILE A 11 -13.79 -3.76 10.35
C ILE A 11 -15.19 -4.00 10.91
N SER A 12 -15.37 -3.88 12.23
CA SER A 12 -16.68 -4.05 12.88
C SER A 12 -17.70 -3.05 12.36
N LEU A 13 -17.30 -1.79 12.17
CA LEU A 13 -18.16 -0.76 11.62
C LEU A 13 -18.58 -1.08 10.17
N ILE A 14 -17.64 -1.51 9.35
CA ILE A 14 -17.88 -1.91 7.94
C ILE A 14 -18.85 -3.09 7.88
N GLN A 15 -18.60 -4.12 8.68
CA GLN A 15 -19.47 -5.31 8.75
C GLN A 15 -20.87 -4.94 9.21
N GLY A 16 -20.99 -4.08 10.20
CA GLY A 16 -22.30 -3.61 10.69
C GLY A 16 -23.09 -2.82 9.67
N LYS A 17 -22.43 -2.17 8.71
CA LYS A 17 -23.06 -1.40 7.63
C LYS A 17 -23.24 -2.20 6.34
N GLY A 18 -22.68 -3.39 6.22
CA GLY A 18 -22.74 -4.21 5.01
C GLY A 18 -22.10 -3.55 3.78
N ILE A 19 -20.99 -2.86 3.98
CA ILE A 19 -20.29 -2.14 2.90
C ILE A 19 -19.29 -3.07 2.23
N ASP A 20 -19.33 -3.12 0.90
CA ASP A 20 -18.32 -3.75 0.05
C ASP A 20 -17.45 -2.66 -0.59
N PHE A 21 -16.20 -2.99 -0.89
CA PHE A 21 -15.25 -2.04 -1.50
C PHE A 21 -14.80 -2.53 -2.87
N ASP A 22 -14.74 -1.62 -3.84
CA ASP A 22 -14.15 -1.89 -5.14
C ASP A 22 -12.62 -1.96 -5.04
N PHE A 23 -12.03 -1.12 -4.20
CA PHE A 23 -10.58 -1.01 -4.01
C PHE A 23 -10.21 -0.86 -2.55
N ALA A 24 -9.07 -1.45 -2.19
CA ALA A 24 -8.30 -1.08 -1.02
C ALA A 24 -6.90 -0.66 -1.47
N PHE A 25 -6.35 0.35 -0.82
CA PHE A 25 -5.03 0.89 -1.14
C PHE A 25 -4.09 0.65 0.02
N TRP A 26 -2.93 0.07 -0.26
CA TRP A 26 -1.86 -0.08 0.71
C TRP A 26 -0.73 0.88 0.40
N HIS A 27 -0.40 1.76 1.33
CA HIS A 27 0.71 2.70 1.19
C HIS A 27 1.49 2.77 2.51
N GLN A 28 2.52 1.93 2.62
CA GLN A 28 3.36 1.82 3.81
C GLN A 28 4.66 1.11 3.43
N GLY A 29 5.74 1.36 4.14
CA GLY A 29 7.00 0.65 3.91
C GLY A 29 8.23 1.35 4.47
N SER A 30 8.24 2.68 4.57
CA SER A 30 9.41 3.42 5.05
C SER A 30 9.82 3.09 6.49
N SER A 31 8.86 2.71 7.33
CA SER A 31 9.11 2.29 8.71
C SER A 31 9.68 0.87 8.81
N ASN A 32 9.73 0.12 7.72
CA ASN A 32 10.18 -1.26 7.66
C ASN A 32 11.51 -1.44 6.95
N VAL A 33 12.22 -0.35 6.68
CA VAL A 33 13.55 -0.38 6.09
C VAL A 33 14.47 -1.31 6.90
N GLY A 34 15.16 -2.21 6.21
CA GLY A 34 16.02 -3.22 6.82
C GLY A 34 15.33 -4.52 7.23
N MET A 35 14.01 -4.62 7.08
CA MET A 35 13.26 -5.83 7.51
C MET A 35 13.57 -7.07 6.66
N GLY A 36 13.95 -6.90 5.40
CA GLY A 36 14.11 -8.00 4.47
C GLY A 36 12.80 -8.36 3.74
N LYS A 37 12.97 -8.86 2.51
CA LYS A 37 11.86 -9.09 1.57
C LYS A 37 10.83 -10.09 2.09
N ASN A 38 11.30 -11.28 2.49
CA ASN A 38 10.38 -12.38 2.84
C ASN A 38 9.59 -12.09 4.12
N ILE A 39 10.22 -11.42 5.09
CA ILE A 39 9.56 -11.03 6.35
C ILE A 39 8.48 -9.98 6.05
N TYR A 40 8.80 -8.98 5.26
CA TYR A 40 7.83 -7.96 4.86
C TYR A 40 6.64 -8.58 4.09
N MET A 41 6.92 -9.47 3.13
CA MET A 41 5.87 -10.18 2.38
C MET A 41 4.95 -10.99 3.29
N SER A 42 5.53 -11.70 4.25
CA SER A 42 4.75 -12.48 5.22
C SER A 42 3.84 -11.59 6.06
N HIS A 43 4.36 -10.48 6.57
CA HIS A 43 3.58 -9.54 7.37
C HIS A 43 2.46 -8.89 6.57
N LEU A 44 2.76 -8.34 5.39
CA LEU A 44 1.75 -7.70 4.55
C LEU A 44 0.71 -8.70 4.07
N GLY A 45 1.13 -9.88 3.64
CA GLY A 45 0.22 -10.95 3.26
C GLY A 45 -0.76 -11.31 4.38
N SER A 46 -0.26 -11.42 5.61
CA SER A 46 -1.10 -11.71 6.79
C SER A 46 -2.12 -10.61 7.06
N VAL A 47 -1.73 -9.35 6.90
CA VAL A 47 -2.65 -8.20 7.09
C VAL A 47 -3.75 -8.23 6.02
N ILE A 48 -3.38 -8.42 4.76
CA ILE A 48 -4.35 -8.47 3.66
C ILE A 48 -5.31 -9.64 3.85
N ASP A 49 -4.80 -10.83 4.15
CA ASP A 49 -5.62 -12.03 4.37
C ASP A 49 -6.59 -11.82 5.54
N TYR A 50 -6.11 -11.23 6.64
CA TYR A 50 -6.95 -10.92 7.80
C TYR A 50 -8.13 -10.00 7.43
N ILE A 51 -7.88 -8.99 6.60
CA ILE A 51 -8.93 -8.06 6.15
C ILE A 51 -9.86 -8.75 5.16
N ASP A 52 -9.32 -9.48 4.18
CA ASP A 52 -10.10 -10.17 3.15
C ASP A 52 -11.05 -11.22 3.72
N GLU A 53 -10.70 -11.86 4.82
CA GLU A 53 -11.57 -12.81 5.51
C GLU A 53 -12.78 -12.14 6.18
N ARG A 54 -12.75 -10.82 6.38
CA ARG A 54 -13.75 -10.06 7.15
C ARG A 54 -14.48 -8.99 6.37
N VAL A 55 -13.88 -8.50 5.29
CA VAL A 55 -14.40 -7.41 4.46
C VAL A 55 -14.29 -7.80 3.00
N LYS A 56 -15.34 -7.59 2.22
CA LYS A 56 -15.32 -7.85 0.79
C LYS A 56 -14.62 -6.69 0.07
N ILE A 57 -13.46 -6.98 -0.53
CA ILE A 57 -12.66 -6.05 -1.31
C ILE A 57 -12.40 -6.69 -2.67
N ASN A 58 -12.77 -6.00 -3.74
CA ASN A 58 -12.63 -6.55 -5.10
C ASN A 58 -11.19 -6.52 -5.59
N ARG A 59 -10.42 -5.48 -5.26
CA ARG A 59 -9.03 -5.33 -5.68
C ARG A 59 -8.20 -4.61 -4.63
N TRP A 60 -7.00 -5.10 -4.39
CA TRP A 60 -5.97 -4.42 -3.62
C TRP A 60 -4.97 -3.75 -4.56
N LEU A 61 -4.68 -2.49 -4.33
CA LEU A 61 -3.61 -1.77 -4.98
C LEU A 61 -2.46 -1.57 -3.99
N ILE A 62 -1.33 -2.18 -4.29
CA ILE A 62 -0.17 -2.21 -3.39
C ILE A 62 0.81 -1.11 -3.81
N GLY A 63 0.88 -0.04 -3.05
CA GLY A 63 1.81 1.05 -3.28
C GLY A 63 3.26 0.61 -3.09
N ILE A 64 4.14 1.14 -3.92
CA ILE A 64 5.58 0.95 -3.82
C ILE A 64 6.13 2.14 -3.03
N HIS A 65 6.48 1.89 -1.78
CA HIS A 65 6.87 2.98 -0.88
C HIS A 65 7.82 2.50 0.20
N SER A 66 9.03 3.07 0.19
CA SER A 66 9.97 2.96 1.31
C SER A 66 10.93 4.15 1.35
N ARG A 67 10.79 5.09 0.40
CA ARG A 67 11.72 6.21 0.27
C ARG A 67 11.57 7.22 1.40
N CYS A 68 12.69 7.45 2.10
CA CYS A 68 12.87 8.54 3.04
C CYS A 68 14.36 8.95 3.03
N PHE A 69 14.64 10.22 3.19
CA PHE A 69 16.00 10.78 3.32
C PHE A 69 16.94 10.37 2.17
N GLY A 70 16.44 10.49 0.95
CA GLY A 70 17.23 10.31 -0.27
C GLY A 70 17.42 8.86 -0.73
N ALA A 71 16.92 7.87 0.00
CA ALA A 71 17.07 6.46 -0.33
C ALA A 71 15.78 5.67 -0.11
N TYR A 72 15.67 4.51 -0.78
CA TYR A 72 14.62 3.54 -0.54
C TYR A 72 15.19 2.14 -0.39
N ASP A 73 14.42 1.25 0.25
CA ASP A 73 14.82 -0.13 0.50
C ASP A 73 14.40 -1.03 -0.67
N ARG A 74 15.38 -1.59 -1.37
CA ARG A 74 15.15 -2.47 -2.53
C ARG A 74 14.45 -3.78 -2.16
N ASN A 75 14.66 -4.29 -0.95
CA ASN A 75 13.97 -5.49 -0.48
C ASN A 75 12.49 -5.22 -0.26
N ILE A 76 12.15 -4.10 0.36
CA ILE A 76 10.76 -3.68 0.56
C ILE A 76 10.10 -3.41 -0.79
N GLU A 77 10.75 -2.68 -1.69
CA GLU A 77 10.26 -2.43 -3.04
C GLU A 77 9.96 -3.74 -3.78
N SER A 78 10.91 -4.68 -3.77
CA SER A 78 10.75 -5.98 -4.42
C SER A 78 9.59 -6.78 -3.83
N ALA A 79 9.41 -6.74 -2.51
CA ALA A 79 8.30 -7.39 -1.83
C ALA A 79 6.95 -6.82 -2.26
N GLN A 80 6.85 -5.50 -2.31
CA GLN A 80 5.63 -4.80 -2.71
C GLN A 80 5.27 -5.09 -4.17
N ILE A 81 6.24 -5.07 -5.07
CA ILE A 81 6.05 -5.42 -6.48
C ILE A 81 5.56 -6.87 -6.61
N GLU A 82 6.19 -7.80 -5.91
CA GLU A 82 5.82 -9.21 -5.99
C GLU A 82 4.39 -9.45 -5.50
N ILE A 83 4.02 -8.86 -4.37
CA ILE A 83 2.65 -8.93 -3.86
C ILE A 83 1.67 -8.28 -4.86
N GLY A 84 2.01 -7.10 -5.40
CA GLY A 84 1.19 -6.39 -6.37
C GLY A 84 1.02 -7.10 -7.71
N ASN A 85 1.82 -8.12 -7.99
CA ASN A 85 1.70 -8.93 -9.19
C ASN A 85 0.87 -10.22 -8.97
N MET A 86 0.35 -10.43 -7.78
CA MET A 86 -0.51 -11.58 -7.46
C MET A 86 -1.95 -11.36 -7.93
N VAL A 87 -2.14 -11.18 -9.24
CA VAL A 87 -3.43 -10.83 -9.85
C VAL A 87 -4.51 -11.88 -9.59
N LYS A 88 -4.14 -13.16 -9.52
CA LYS A 88 -5.08 -14.24 -9.16
C LYS A 88 -5.66 -14.08 -7.75
N LEU A 89 -4.95 -13.39 -6.87
CA LEU A 89 -5.41 -13.03 -5.53
C LEU A 89 -6.00 -11.62 -5.47
N LYS A 90 -6.29 -11.00 -6.62
CA LYS A 90 -6.86 -9.65 -6.74
C LYS A 90 -5.94 -8.57 -6.14
N ARG A 91 -4.64 -8.74 -6.31
CA ARG A 91 -3.61 -7.79 -5.88
C ARG A 91 -2.92 -7.21 -7.11
N TYR A 92 -2.75 -5.89 -7.13
CA TYR A 92 -2.20 -5.13 -8.27
C TYR A 92 -1.19 -4.12 -7.77
N VAL A 93 -0.20 -3.78 -8.60
CA VAL A 93 0.77 -2.73 -8.25
C VAL A 93 0.10 -1.37 -8.25
N GLY A 94 0.30 -0.62 -7.19
CA GLY A 94 -0.20 0.74 -7.00
C GLY A 94 0.82 1.82 -7.35
N ALA A 95 0.63 3.01 -6.78
CA ALA A 95 1.54 4.14 -6.99
C ALA A 95 2.95 3.82 -6.50
N ASN A 96 3.97 4.19 -7.29
CA ASN A 96 5.38 4.02 -6.93
C ASN A 96 5.98 5.36 -6.47
N THR A 97 5.83 5.68 -5.20
CA THR A 97 6.34 6.92 -4.63
C THR A 97 7.86 6.90 -4.37
N ASN A 98 8.52 5.75 -4.54
CA ASN A 98 9.99 5.72 -4.56
C ASN A 98 10.59 6.52 -5.72
N LEU A 99 9.82 6.72 -6.79
CA LEU A 99 10.22 7.54 -7.96
C LEU A 99 10.16 9.04 -7.69
N LEU A 100 9.48 9.47 -6.62
CA LEU A 100 9.37 10.87 -6.25
C LEU A 100 10.53 11.25 -5.34
N GLY A 101 11.49 11.97 -5.91
CA GLY A 101 12.71 12.39 -5.22
C GLY A 101 12.49 13.51 -4.21
N ASP A 102 13.60 14.08 -3.74
CA ASP A 102 13.59 15.08 -2.67
C ASP A 102 12.89 16.38 -3.07
N GLU A 103 12.86 16.72 -4.36
CA GLU A 103 12.14 17.86 -4.90
C GLU A 103 10.63 17.81 -4.64
N TYR A 104 10.10 16.62 -4.40
CA TYR A 104 8.68 16.39 -4.08
C TYR A 104 8.40 16.29 -2.58
N ARG A 105 9.41 16.48 -1.72
CA ARG A 105 9.32 16.22 -0.28
C ARG A 105 9.69 17.44 0.54
N THR A 106 9.05 17.60 1.70
CA THR A 106 9.32 18.73 2.62
C THR A 106 10.53 18.50 3.50
N ASP A 107 10.69 17.29 3.99
CA ASP A 107 11.70 16.89 5.00
C ASP A 107 12.55 15.70 4.52
N GLY A 108 12.54 15.44 3.22
CA GLY A 108 13.18 14.26 2.65
C GLY A 108 12.36 12.98 2.75
N CYS A 109 11.22 13.01 3.43
CA CYS A 109 10.35 11.85 3.62
C CYS A 109 8.90 12.13 3.20
N HIS A 110 8.24 13.11 3.80
CA HIS A 110 6.85 13.42 3.54
C HIS A 110 6.66 14.22 2.25
N LEU A 111 5.65 13.84 1.45
CA LEU A 111 5.35 14.51 0.20
C LEU A 111 4.76 15.90 0.44
N LYS A 112 5.29 16.92 -0.23
CA LYS A 112 4.66 18.23 -0.33
C LYS A 112 3.56 18.22 -1.40
N LYS A 113 2.86 19.33 -1.60
CA LYS A 113 1.71 19.43 -2.51
C LYS A 113 2.01 18.87 -3.91
N SER A 114 3.15 19.24 -4.52
CA SER A 114 3.53 18.72 -5.85
C SER A 114 3.71 17.21 -5.87
N GLY A 115 4.30 16.64 -4.82
CA GLY A 115 4.46 15.19 -4.68
C GLY A 115 3.13 14.47 -4.45
N GLN A 116 2.23 15.09 -3.69
CA GLN A 116 0.88 14.55 -3.47
C GLN A 116 0.09 14.52 -4.78
N ASP A 117 0.19 15.56 -5.59
CA ASP A 117 -0.47 15.61 -6.89
C ASP A 117 0.07 14.53 -7.84
N GLU A 118 1.39 14.35 -7.91
CA GLU A 118 2.00 13.27 -8.69
C GLU A 118 1.58 11.88 -8.18
N MET A 119 1.55 11.68 -6.87
CA MET A 119 1.08 10.43 -6.28
C MET A 119 -0.38 10.14 -6.64
N ALA A 120 -1.24 11.15 -6.63
CA ALA A 120 -2.64 11.00 -7.03
C ALA A 120 -2.77 10.53 -8.48
N GLU A 121 -1.99 11.10 -9.41
CA GLU A 121 -1.95 10.64 -10.80
C GLU A 121 -1.46 9.19 -10.92
N MET A 122 -0.44 8.82 -10.15
CA MET A 122 0.05 7.43 -10.12
C MET A 122 -1.02 6.46 -9.65
N TRP A 123 -1.78 6.80 -8.60
CA TRP A 123 -2.90 5.99 -8.13
C TRP A 123 -3.99 5.87 -9.20
N LEU A 124 -4.33 6.96 -9.87
CA LEU A 124 -5.33 6.95 -10.95
C LEU A 124 -4.91 5.99 -12.08
N GLU A 125 -3.67 6.06 -12.52
CA GLU A 125 -3.15 5.14 -13.55
C GLU A 125 -3.14 3.68 -13.07
N SER A 126 -2.83 3.44 -11.80
CA SER A 126 -2.88 2.10 -11.21
C SER A 126 -4.30 1.54 -11.19
N ILE A 127 -5.29 2.36 -10.88
CA ILE A 127 -6.72 1.97 -10.93
C ILE A 127 -7.11 1.60 -12.36
N LYS A 128 -6.80 2.44 -13.33
CA LYS A 128 -7.09 2.18 -14.75
C LYS A 128 -6.45 0.86 -15.21
N SER A 129 -5.20 0.63 -14.83
CA SER A 129 -4.48 -0.58 -15.18
C SER A 129 -5.11 -1.82 -14.54
N ALA A 130 -5.51 -1.76 -13.28
CA ALA A 130 -6.15 -2.86 -12.56
C ALA A 130 -7.53 -3.23 -13.13
N LEU A 131 -8.22 -2.30 -13.77
CA LEU A 131 -9.54 -2.50 -14.38
C LEU A 131 -9.48 -3.11 -15.78
N LYS A 132 -8.30 -3.19 -16.39
CA LYS A 132 -8.12 -3.86 -17.67
C LYS A 132 -8.14 -5.37 -17.48
#